data_e6012f38a448df059700eb6934eaff33
#
_entry.id   e6012f38a448df059700eb6934eaff33
#
_cell.length_a   1.000
_cell.length_b   1.000
_cell.length_c   1.000
_cell.angle_alpha   90.00
_cell.angle_beta   90.00
_cell.angle_gamma   90.00
#
_symmetry.space_group_name_H-M   'P 1'
#
loop_
_entity.id
_entity.type
_entity.pdbx_description
1 polymer ?
#
loop_
_entity_poly.entity_id
_entity_poly.type
_entity_poly.pdbx_seq_one_letter_code
_entity_poly.pdbx_strand_id
1 'polypeptide(L)'
;MLVSCSEIENKMLADEVVSPTQGNGYPTGNIRPQDAAASDDDIVAGKLLHPDALGQPVKGQTKHFYSSGAFNLIQLLFYLLKQTGPAHLFLTTYSVSMDSIAALRRKADSGELLSVRFLIDNRVRSISPKPFDFLVNSFPGCYRCLALHAKVALIYN
;
A
#
# COMPACT_ATOMS: atom_id res chain seq x y z
N MET A 1 29.62 -4.27 13.23
CA MET A 1 29.58 -5.51 12.48
C MET A 1 28.33 -5.43 11.60
N LEU A 2 28.48 -5.31 10.28
CA LEU A 2 27.34 -5.21 9.37
C LEU A 2 26.98 -6.62 8.92
N VAL A 3 25.76 -7.04 9.22
CA VAL A 3 25.20 -8.34 8.77
C VAL A 3 24.80 -8.21 7.31
N SER A 4 25.18 -9.15 6.45
CA SER A 4 24.83 -9.11 5.03
C SER A 4 23.34 -9.41 4.80
N CYS A 5 22.75 -8.83 3.74
CA CYS A 5 21.34 -9.10 3.39
C CYS A 5 21.05 -10.59 3.19
N SER A 6 22.01 -11.37 2.68
CA SER A 6 21.86 -12.82 2.49
C SER A 6 21.79 -13.61 3.80
N GLU A 7 22.45 -13.13 4.86
CA GLU A 7 22.37 -13.75 6.19
C GLU A 7 21.00 -13.47 6.86
N ILE A 8 20.43 -12.29 6.59
CA ILE A 8 19.10 -11.94 7.08
C ILE A 8 18.02 -12.78 6.37
N GLU A 9 18.12 -12.95 5.05
CA GLU A 9 17.20 -13.78 4.28
C GLU A 9 17.26 -15.26 4.70
N ASN A 10 18.46 -15.83 4.89
CA ASN A 10 18.61 -17.22 5.34
C ASN A 10 18.11 -17.42 6.77
N LYS A 11 18.24 -16.45 7.65
CA LYS A 11 17.74 -16.53 9.02
C LYS A 11 16.20 -16.44 9.08
N MET A 12 15.59 -15.63 8.20
CA MET A 12 14.12 -15.55 8.07
C MET A 12 13.50 -16.80 7.45
N LEU A 13 14.26 -17.57 6.67
CA LEU A 13 13.81 -18.84 6.08
C LEU A 13 14.02 -20.06 7.00
N ALA A 14 14.87 -19.95 8.01
CA ALA A 14 15.19 -21.04 8.94
C ALA A 14 14.31 -21.06 10.20
N ASP A 15 13.71 -19.94 10.56
CA ASP A 15 12.82 -19.83 11.72
C ASP A 15 11.36 -20.07 11.29
N GLU A 16 10.93 -21.30 11.51
CA GLU A 16 9.55 -21.81 11.52
C GLU A 16 8.75 -21.69 10.21
N VAL A 17 8.72 -22.79 9.50
CA VAL A 17 7.47 -23.25 8.87
C VAL A 17 6.49 -23.56 10.01
N VAL A 18 5.89 -22.53 10.59
CA VAL A 18 4.70 -22.70 11.42
C VAL A 18 3.61 -23.13 10.45
N SER A 19 3.21 -24.40 10.54
CA SER A 19 1.97 -24.86 9.94
C SER A 19 0.88 -23.86 10.32
N PRO A 20 -0.02 -23.47 9.40
CA PRO A 20 -1.09 -22.56 9.72
C PRO A 20 -1.97 -23.18 10.79
N THR A 21 -1.71 -22.86 12.05
CA THR A 21 -2.64 -23.12 13.13
C THR A 21 -3.88 -22.31 12.81
N GLN A 22 -5.00 -23.00 12.65
CA GLN A 22 -6.33 -22.40 12.59
C GLN A 22 -6.50 -21.47 13.79
N GLY A 23 -6.71 -20.19 13.53
CA GLY A 23 -7.04 -19.22 14.56
C GLY A 23 -6.09 -18.04 14.54
N ASN A 24 -6.42 -17.07 13.84
CA ASN A 24 -6.10 -15.67 13.68
C ASN A 24 -5.92 -15.30 12.21
N GLY A 25 -6.65 -15.97 11.33
CA GLY A 25 -6.80 -15.54 9.95
C GLY A 25 -7.41 -14.15 9.92
N TYR A 26 -6.79 -13.21 9.22
CA TYR A 26 -7.50 -12.03 8.75
C TYR A 26 -8.85 -12.48 8.20
N PRO A 27 -9.94 -11.77 8.49
CA PRO A 27 -11.26 -12.21 8.08
C PRO A 27 -11.29 -12.37 6.55
N THR A 28 -11.18 -13.61 6.09
CA THR A 28 -11.55 -14.04 4.74
C THR A 28 -13.07 -14.22 4.72
N GLY A 29 -13.78 -13.28 5.34
CA GLY A 29 -15.23 -13.35 5.43
C GLY A 29 -15.84 -13.22 4.04
N ASN A 30 -16.72 -14.13 3.70
CA ASN A 30 -17.59 -13.99 2.54
C ASN A 30 -18.27 -12.60 2.62
N ILE A 31 -18.15 -11.83 1.55
CA ILE A 31 -18.81 -10.52 1.42
C ILE A 31 -20.32 -10.79 1.55
N ARG A 32 -20.96 -10.17 2.54
CA ARG A 32 -22.42 -10.30 2.69
C ARG A 32 -23.12 -9.53 1.58
N PRO A 33 -24.29 -9.97 1.10
CA PRO A 33 -25.03 -9.26 0.05
C PRO A 33 -25.34 -7.79 0.35
N GLN A 34 -25.45 -7.43 1.63
CA GLN A 34 -25.66 -6.05 2.07
C GLN A 34 -24.42 -5.14 1.93
N ASP A 35 -23.24 -5.72 1.70
CA ASP A 35 -22.00 -4.98 1.46
C ASP A 35 -21.80 -4.65 -0.03
N ALA A 36 -22.74 -5.09 -0.89
CA ALA A 36 -22.66 -4.91 -2.35
C ALA A 36 -22.73 -3.45 -2.82
N ALA A 37 -23.15 -2.53 -1.96
CA ALA A 37 -23.20 -1.09 -2.26
C ALA A 37 -21.89 -0.35 -1.94
N ALA A 38 -20.97 -0.98 -1.19
CA ALA A 38 -19.68 -0.40 -0.85
C ALA A 38 -18.65 -0.73 -1.94
N SER A 39 -17.72 0.20 -2.21
CA SER A 39 -16.59 -0.11 -3.08
C SER A 39 -15.68 -1.17 -2.43
N ASP A 40 -14.94 -1.93 -3.25
CA ASP A 40 -13.96 -2.92 -2.74
C ASP A 40 -12.97 -2.29 -1.76
N ASP A 41 -12.56 -1.06 -2.02
CA ASP A 41 -11.67 -0.30 -1.13
C ASP A 41 -12.33 0.03 0.21
N ASP A 42 -13.65 0.31 0.23
CA ASP A 42 -14.41 0.57 1.45
C ASP A 42 -14.57 -0.69 2.28
N ILE A 43 -14.84 -1.82 1.63
CA ILE A 43 -14.93 -3.14 2.30
C ILE A 43 -13.59 -3.50 2.94
N VAL A 44 -12.47 -3.33 2.21
CA VAL A 44 -11.13 -3.60 2.73
C VAL A 44 -10.80 -2.65 3.88
N ALA A 45 -11.12 -1.36 3.77
CA ALA A 45 -10.91 -0.39 4.84
C ALA A 45 -11.70 -0.75 6.10
N GLY A 46 -12.94 -1.21 5.96
CA GLY A 46 -13.75 -1.70 7.08
C GLY A 46 -13.15 -2.92 7.78
N LYS A 47 -12.59 -3.87 7.00
CA LYS A 47 -11.89 -5.04 7.55
C LYS A 47 -10.62 -4.65 8.30
N LEU A 48 -9.86 -3.67 7.80
CA LEU A 48 -8.63 -3.19 8.44
C LEU A 48 -8.92 -2.44 9.75
N LEU A 49 -10.10 -1.86 9.92
CA LEU A 49 -10.54 -1.24 11.17
C LEU A 49 -10.80 -2.24 12.30
N HIS A 50 -11.03 -3.51 11.98
CA HIS A 50 -11.30 -4.52 12.99
C HIS A 50 -10.13 -4.62 14.00
N PRO A 51 -10.39 -4.72 15.31
CA PRO A 51 -9.33 -4.77 16.33
C PRO A 51 -8.30 -5.89 16.11
N ASP A 52 -8.73 -7.03 15.58
CA ASP A 52 -7.88 -8.20 15.29
C ASP A 52 -7.07 -8.05 13.99
N ALA A 53 -7.28 -6.96 13.25
CA ALA A 53 -6.50 -6.60 12.06
C ALA A 53 -5.57 -5.42 12.38
N LEU A 54 -5.54 -4.40 11.53
CA LEU A 54 -4.70 -3.22 11.76
C LEU A 54 -5.24 -2.31 12.88
N GLY A 55 -6.56 -2.21 13.00
CA GLY A 55 -7.24 -1.29 13.91
C GLY A 55 -6.95 0.18 13.56
N GLN A 56 -7.40 1.09 14.38
CA GLN A 56 -7.12 2.52 14.17
C GLN A 56 -5.64 2.86 14.35
N PRO A 57 -5.08 3.73 13.51
CA PRO A 57 -3.75 4.30 13.74
C PRO A 57 -3.73 5.12 15.03
N VAL A 58 -2.70 4.91 15.86
CA VAL A 58 -2.51 5.64 17.10
C VAL A 58 -1.19 6.39 17.04
N LYS A 59 -1.20 7.68 17.41
CA LYS A 59 0.00 8.52 17.42
C LYS A 59 1.10 7.91 18.32
N GLY A 60 2.30 7.84 17.78
CA GLY A 60 3.48 7.30 18.50
C GLY A 60 3.56 5.77 18.54
N GLN A 61 2.61 5.06 17.93
CA GLN A 61 2.68 3.60 17.81
C GLN A 61 3.28 3.17 16.48
N THR A 62 4.09 2.12 16.53
CA THR A 62 4.52 1.35 15.35
C THR A 62 3.75 0.04 15.30
N LYS A 63 3.17 -0.28 14.15
CA LYS A 63 2.45 -1.53 13.94
C LYS A 63 3.14 -2.34 12.85
N HIS A 64 3.48 -3.58 13.16
CA HIS A 64 3.96 -4.57 12.21
C HIS A 64 2.82 -5.52 11.89
N PHE A 65 2.61 -5.82 10.62
CA PHE A 65 1.55 -6.71 10.18
C PHE A 65 1.97 -7.44 8.90
N TYR A 66 1.32 -8.56 8.67
CA TYR A 66 1.48 -9.35 7.46
C TYR A 66 0.13 -9.50 6.77
N SER A 67 0.01 -9.03 5.54
CA SER A 67 -1.28 -8.97 4.85
C SER A 67 -1.76 -10.32 4.30
N SER A 68 -0.86 -11.28 4.09
CA SER A 68 -1.15 -12.57 3.42
C SER A 68 -1.95 -12.41 2.11
N GLY A 69 -1.79 -11.27 1.42
CA GLY A 69 -2.55 -10.97 0.21
C GLY A 69 -3.98 -10.46 0.44
N ALA A 70 -4.40 -10.26 1.69
CA ALA A 70 -5.75 -9.77 2.01
C ALA A 70 -6.00 -8.34 1.52
N PHE A 71 -4.95 -7.54 1.38
CA PHE A 71 -5.00 -6.18 0.83
C PHE A 71 -3.65 -5.81 0.22
N ASN A 72 -3.67 -4.86 -0.70
CA ASN A 72 -2.47 -4.30 -1.32
C ASN A 72 -2.10 -2.93 -0.71
N LEU A 73 -0.94 -2.39 -1.11
CA LEU A 73 -0.46 -1.10 -0.60
C LEU A 73 -1.44 0.05 -0.84
N ILE A 74 -2.09 0.10 -2.00
CA ILE A 74 -3.03 1.19 -2.33
C ILE A 74 -4.27 1.13 -1.42
N GLN A 75 -4.80 -0.06 -1.17
CA GLN A 75 -5.91 -0.26 -0.24
C GLN A 75 -5.54 0.15 1.19
N LEU A 76 -4.32 -0.19 1.64
CA LEU A 76 -3.81 0.29 2.92
C LEU A 76 -3.69 1.82 2.96
N LEU A 77 -3.17 2.43 1.90
CA LEU A 77 -3.08 3.89 1.80
C LEU A 77 -4.45 4.56 1.89
N PHE A 78 -5.45 4.02 1.20
CA PHE A 78 -6.81 4.56 1.25
C PHE A 78 -7.46 4.37 2.62
N TYR A 79 -7.20 3.24 3.28
CA TYR A 79 -7.60 3.05 4.66
C TYR A 79 -7.00 4.12 5.59
N LEU A 80 -5.70 4.38 5.48
CA LEU A 80 -5.03 5.41 6.27
C LEU A 80 -5.54 6.81 5.93
N LEU A 81 -5.77 7.10 4.64
CA LEU A 81 -6.32 8.39 4.19
C LEU A 81 -7.71 8.66 4.79
N LYS A 82 -8.56 7.63 4.93
CA LYS A 82 -9.85 7.76 5.63
C LYS A 82 -9.69 8.13 7.11
N GLN A 83 -8.59 7.74 7.75
CA GLN A 83 -8.32 8.05 9.15
C GLN A 83 -7.69 9.45 9.34
N THR A 84 -6.89 9.90 8.38
CA THR A 84 -6.19 11.20 8.44
C THR A 84 -7.04 12.34 7.90
N GLY A 85 -8.03 12.05 7.05
CA GLY A 85 -8.72 13.05 6.21
C GLY A 85 -7.84 13.49 5.03
N PRO A 86 -8.19 14.60 4.33
CA PRO A 86 -7.43 15.10 3.20
C PRO A 86 -5.96 15.31 3.54
N ALA A 87 -5.07 14.75 2.72
CA ALA A 87 -3.64 14.70 3.04
C ALA A 87 -2.76 14.75 1.80
N HIS A 88 -1.46 14.95 2.01
CA HIS A 88 -0.42 14.83 1.01
C HIS A 88 0.15 13.41 1.02
N LEU A 89 0.51 12.89 -0.15
CA LEU A 89 1.13 11.59 -0.32
C LEU A 89 2.52 11.72 -0.95
N PHE A 90 3.54 11.15 -0.33
CA PHE A 90 4.82 10.85 -0.96
C PHE A 90 4.99 9.34 -1.04
N LEU A 91 5.24 8.83 -2.24
CA LEU A 91 5.33 7.39 -2.51
C LEU A 91 6.64 7.05 -3.20
N THR A 92 7.42 6.13 -2.61
CA THR A 92 8.56 5.50 -3.29
C THR A 92 8.15 4.13 -3.80
N THR A 93 8.54 3.78 -5.03
CA THR A 93 8.20 2.46 -5.60
C THR A 93 9.15 2.05 -6.72
N TYR A 94 9.35 0.74 -6.84
CA TYR A 94 10.04 0.11 -7.97
C TYR A 94 9.07 -0.63 -8.92
N SER A 95 7.77 -0.46 -8.72
CA SER A 95 6.74 -1.03 -9.61
C SER A 95 5.50 -0.14 -9.64
N VAL A 96 4.84 -0.06 -10.77
CA VAL A 96 3.60 0.69 -10.95
C VAL A 96 2.60 -0.15 -11.75
N SER A 97 1.31 0.04 -11.49
CA SER A 97 0.22 -0.51 -12.29
C SER A 97 -0.76 0.59 -12.69
N MET A 98 -1.43 0.42 -13.81
CA MET A 98 -2.43 1.40 -14.28
C MET A 98 -3.56 1.58 -13.28
N ASP A 99 -4.05 0.49 -12.68
CA ASP A 99 -5.15 0.54 -11.71
C ASP A 99 -4.77 1.34 -10.46
N SER A 100 -3.54 1.13 -9.94
CA SER A 100 -3.03 1.90 -8.80
C SER A 100 -2.93 3.38 -9.10
N ILE A 101 -2.44 3.73 -10.28
CA ILE A 101 -2.31 5.14 -10.72
C ILE A 101 -3.70 5.77 -10.89
N ALA A 102 -4.62 5.06 -11.56
CA ALA A 102 -5.99 5.51 -11.75
C ALA A 102 -6.72 5.71 -10.41
N ALA A 103 -6.51 4.81 -9.45
CA ALA A 103 -7.09 4.92 -8.12
C ALA A 103 -6.55 6.16 -7.37
N LEU A 104 -5.23 6.39 -7.40
CA LEU A 104 -4.63 7.60 -6.82
C LEU A 104 -5.13 8.87 -7.53
N ARG A 105 -5.31 8.83 -8.85
CA ARG A 105 -5.83 9.96 -9.60
C ARG A 105 -7.26 10.30 -9.17
N ARG A 106 -8.15 9.32 -9.02
CA ARG A 106 -9.51 9.55 -8.50
C ARG A 106 -9.50 10.20 -7.12
N LYS A 107 -8.58 9.78 -6.22
CA LYS A 107 -8.44 10.38 -4.88
C LYS A 107 -7.91 11.82 -4.93
N ALA A 108 -7.06 12.14 -5.89
CA ALA A 108 -6.62 13.51 -6.12
C ALA A 108 -7.76 14.39 -6.70
N ASP A 109 -8.52 13.85 -7.67
CA ASP A 109 -9.64 14.57 -8.27
C ASP A 109 -10.81 14.80 -7.28
N SER A 110 -11.00 13.91 -6.31
CA SER A 110 -12.00 14.08 -5.23
C SER A 110 -11.53 15.01 -4.10
N GLY A 111 -10.27 15.48 -4.13
CA GLY A 111 -9.69 16.32 -3.08
C GLY A 111 -9.29 15.58 -1.79
N GLU A 112 -9.40 14.26 -1.76
CA GLU A 112 -8.90 13.46 -0.65
C GLU A 112 -7.37 13.41 -0.61
N LEU A 113 -6.71 13.45 -1.78
CA LEU A 113 -5.27 13.66 -1.89
C LEU A 113 -4.99 15.09 -2.37
N LEU A 114 -4.45 15.91 -1.48
CA LEU A 114 -4.12 17.32 -1.76
C LEU A 114 -2.91 17.45 -2.70
N SER A 115 -1.97 16.53 -2.60
CA SER A 115 -0.88 16.37 -3.56
C SER A 115 -0.33 14.95 -3.54
N VAL A 116 0.24 14.53 -4.68
CA VAL A 116 0.93 13.25 -4.80
C VAL A 116 2.31 13.49 -5.39
N ARG A 117 3.34 12.92 -4.78
CA ARG A 117 4.71 12.94 -5.30
C ARG A 117 5.28 11.53 -5.35
N PHE A 118 5.98 11.23 -6.41
CA PHE A 118 6.55 9.90 -6.64
C PHE A 118 8.07 9.95 -6.72
N LEU A 119 8.69 8.95 -6.13
CA LEU A 119 10.07 8.57 -6.35
C LEU A 119 10.10 7.16 -6.92
N ILE A 120 10.56 7.01 -8.16
CA ILE A 120 10.35 5.79 -8.95
C ILE A 120 11.69 5.20 -9.37
N ASP A 121 11.81 3.88 -9.29
CA ASP A 121 13.00 3.19 -9.83
C ASP A 121 13.13 3.43 -11.34
N ASN A 122 14.33 3.76 -11.79
CA ASN A 122 14.64 4.04 -13.20
C ASN A 122 14.21 2.92 -14.15
N ARG A 123 14.23 1.67 -13.69
CA ARG A 123 13.90 0.48 -14.49
C ARG A 123 12.41 0.41 -14.84
N VAL A 124 11.54 1.10 -14.08
CA VAL A 124 10.08 1.10 -14.35
C VAL A 124 9.77 1.58 -15.76
N ARG A 125 10.54 2.52 -16.30
CA ARG A 125 10.39 3.02 -17.68
C ARG A 125 10.50 1.91 -18.72
N SER A 126 11.41 0.97 -18.52
CA SER A 126 11.66 -0.14 -19.46
C SER A 126 10.85 -1.40 -19.15
N ILE A 127 10.61 -1.68 -17.86
CA ILE A 127 9.89 -2.89 -17.43
C ILE A 127 8.37 -2.72 -17.59
N SER A 128 7.86 -1.53 -17.34
CA SER A 128 6.42 -1.23 -17.34
C SER A 128 6.14 0.09 -18.07
N PRO A 129 6.45 0.21 -19.38
CA PRO A 129 6.36 1.48 -20.11
C PRO A 129 4.93 2.05 -20.10
N LYS A 130 3.91 1.26 -20.41
CA LYS A 130 2.52 1.73 -20.43
C LYS A 130 2.03 2.30 -19.09
N PRO A 131 2.19 1.60 -17.94
CA PRO A 131 1.90 2.16 -16.63
C PRO A 131 2.74 3.42 -16.32
N PHE A 132 4.01 3.46 -16.72
CA PHE A 132 4.85 4.64 -16.52
C PHE A 132 4.34 5.84 -17.31
N ASP A 133 4.02 5.68 -18.59
CA ASP A 133 3.45 6.76 -19.43
C ASP A 133 2.11 7.24 -18.88
N PHE A 134 1.28 6.32 -18.39
CA PHE A 134 0.02 6.68 -17.74
C PHE A 134 0.24 7.49 -16.47
N LEU A 135 1.26 7.16 -15.65
CA LEU A 135 1.62 7.94 -14.47
C LEU A 135 2.08 9.36 -14.85
N VAL A 136 2.96 9.48 -15.85
CA VAL A 136 3.49 10.76 -16.34
C VAL A 136 2.36 11.68 -16.79
N ASN A 137 1.38 11.14 -17.51
CA ASN A 137 0.23 11.87 -18.01
C ASN A 137 -0.78 12.22 -16.88
N SER A 138 -0.95 11.32 -15.91
CA SER A 138 -1.89 11.55 -14.79
C SER A 138 -1.35 12.54 -13.75
N PHE A 139 -0.03 12.56 -13.54
CA PHE A 139 0.65 13.37 -12.52
C PHE A 139 1.87 14.09 -13.12
N PRO A 140 1.66 15.04 -14.06
CA PRO A 140 2.76 15.72 -14.73
C PRO A 140 3.63 16.51 -13.73
N GLY A 141 4.95 16.28 -13.80
CA GLY A 141 5.91 16.97 -12.93
C GLY A 141 5.98 16.47 -11.49
N CYS A 142 5.10 15.53 -11.09
CA CYS A 142 5.01 15.05 -9.71
C CYS A 142 5.92 13.84 -9.42
N TYR A 143 6.85 13.50 -10.28
CA TYR A 143 7.72 12.34 -10.11
C TYR A 143 9.19 12.65 -10.32
N ARG A 144 10.04 11.82 -9.76
CA ARG A 144 11.48 11.72 -10.03
C ARG A 144 11.85 10.25 -10.18
N CYS A 145 12.86 9.98 -11.02
CA CYS A 145 13.39 8.64 -11.22
C CYS A 145 14.83 8.56 -10.72
N LEU A 146 15.15 7.49 -10.01
CA LEU A 146 16.52 7.17 -9.58
C LEU A 146 16.69 5.67 -9.36
N ALA A 147 17.90 5.21 -9.09
CA ALA A 147 18.14 3.82 -8.70
C ALA A 147 17.57 3.59 -7.30
N LEU A 148 16.49 2.82 -7.21
CA LEU A 148 15.70 2.63 -5.99
C LEU A 148 15.11 1.22 -5.95
N HIS A 149 15.21 0.56 -4.79
CA HIS A 149 14.52 -0.70 -4.55
C HIS A 149 13.82 -0.69 -3.19
N ALA A 150 12.92 0.28 -3.01
CA ALA A 150 12.14 0.44 -1.79
C ALA A 150 10.69 0.76 -2.11
N LYS A 151 9.79 0.37 -1.20
CA LYS A 151 8.39 0.81 -1.17
C LYS A 151 8.14 1.49 0.16
N VAL A 152 8.01 2.80 0.13
CA VAL A 152 7.68 3.64 1.30
C VAL A 152 6.55 4.57 0.91
N ALA A 153 5.62 4.75 1.79
CA ALA A 153 4.56 5.72 1.65
C ALA A 153 4.48 6.61 2.88
N LEU A 154 4.43 7.91 2.67
CA LEU A 154 4.21 8.91 3.70
C LEU A 154 2.90 9.61 3.42
N ILE A 155 1.99 9.58 4.38
CA ILE A 155 0.76 10.37 4.37
C ILE A 155 0.91 11.42 5.47
N TYR A 156 0.70 12.70 5.13
CA TYR A 156 0.84 13.80 6.07
C TYR A 156 -0.11 14.95 5.71
N ASN A 157 -0.55 15.67 6.71
CA ASN A 157 -1.39 16.86 6.62
C ASN A 157 -0.86 17.99 7.51
#